data_614e8d53178884a742f2de6475314e38
#
_entry.id   614e8d53178884a742f2de6475314e38
#
_cell.length_a   1.000
_cell.length_b   1.000
_cell.length_c   1.000
_cell.angle_alpha   90.00
_cell.angle_beta   90.00
_cell.angle_gamma   90.00
#
_symmetry.space_group_name_H-M   'P 1'
#
loop_
_entity.id
_entity.type
_entity.pdbx_description
1 polymer ?
#
loop_
_entity_poly.entity_id
_entity_poly.type
_entity_poly.pdbx_seq_one_letter_code
_entity_poly.pdbx_strand_id
1 'polypeptide(L)'
;MYKRQIKARRIWLVFSLLLTANYGTDAANGIYPKSSYIIFVALCWIPFFIGELFFRIKGKATDAYRLCLVIGYGIFYTFVICTTDSPISFTYILPVMSLLVLYKNKKFMINCGIANVLSVIVSDVYRYVVLGCRSDADMKNYQLQVACLLLCYICYVMSIRHLNESDGALNGSIKADLDRVVSTVEKVKTSCNSIMSRITVVRELASENKHGSDVIMLGMNELSSNNEDLRSHTASSTDMTTDISSQVEHVAQLIDDMVSLTSESQEHAYTSSSDLENLITTCLLYTSPSPRDPKTSR
;
A
#
# COMPACT_ATOMS: atom_id res chain seq x y z
N MET A 1 7.97 5.34 -1.60
CA MET A 1 8.51 6.11 -0.48
C MET A 1 7.79 7.45 -0.26
N TYR A 2 7.71 8.32 -1.23
CA TYR A 2 7.06 9.65 -1.16
C TYR A 2 5.65 9.66 -0.54
N LYS A 3 4.70 8.86 -1.06
CA LYS A 3 3.32 8.81 -0.54
C LYS A 3 3.25 8.41 0.94
N ARG A 4 4.18 7.58 1.41
CA ARG A 4 4.26 7.14 2.81
C ARG A 4 4.70 8.28 3.72
N GLN A 5 5.68 9.05 3.29
CA GLN A 5 6.18 10.21 4.06
C GLN A 5 5.15 11.34 4.16
N ILE A 6 4.36 11.61 3.12
CA ILE A 6 3.27 12.60 3.20
C ILE A 6 2.22 12.17 4.23
N LYS A 7 1.84 10.89 4.26
CA LYS A 7 0.91 10.39 5.28
C LYS A 7 1.51 10.52 6.68
N ALA A 8 2.78 10.13 6.84
CA ALA A 8 3.50 10.25 8.09
C ALA A 8 3.52 11.70 8.60
N ARG A 9 3.85 12.64 7.73
CA ARG A 9 3.88 14.08 8.02
C ARG A 9 2.54 14.60 8.52
N ARG A 10 1.46 14.28 7.83
CA ARG A 10 0.11 14.73 8.22
C ARG A 10 -0.30 14.20 9.58
N ILE A 11 -0.07 12.91 9.83
CA ILE A 11 -0.42 12.28 11.10
C ILE A 11 0.45 12.86 12.23
N TRP A 12 1.75 13.04 12.02
CA TRP A 12 2.64 13.64 13.01
C TRP A 12 2.20 15.06 13.37
N LEU A 13 1.87 15.89 12.38
CA LEU A 13 1.37 17.25 12.60
C LEU A 13 0.08 17.25 13.44
N VAL A 14 -0.91 16.45 13.06
CA VAL A 14 -2.18 16.35 13.78
C VAL A 14 -1.96 15.88 15.21
N PHE A 15 -1.10 14.89 15.38
CA PHE A 15 -0.82 14.33 16.69
C PHE A 15 -0.06 15.34 17.59
N SER A 16 0.92 16.05 17.04
CA SER A 16 1.63 17.12 17.77
C SER A 16 0.70 18.25 18.20
N LEU A 17 -0.26 18.64 17.34
CA LEU A 17 -1.28 19.63 17.68
C LEU A 17 -2.19 19.16 18.82
N LEU A 18 -2.68 17.92 18.75
CA LEU A 18 -3.53 17.34 19.80
C LEU A 18 -2.80 17.27 21.15
N LEU A 19 -1.55 16.80 21.14
CA LEU A 19 -0.74 16.72 22.38
C LEU A 19 -0.46 18.10 22.96
N THR A 20 -0.12 19.08 22.13
CA THR A 20 0.14 20.45 22.56
C THR A 20 -1.10 21.09 23.17
N ALA A 21 -2.27 20.86 22.55
CA ALA A 21 -3.55 21.36 23.08
C ALA A 21 -3.90 20.71 24.42
N ASN A 22 -3.79 19.39 24.52
CA ASN A 22 -4.10 18.65 25.75
C ASN A 22 -3.21 19.08 26.92
N TYR A 23 -1.89 19.07 26.71
CA TYR A 23 -0.94 19.48 27.76
C TYR A 23 -1.04 20.97 28.09
N GLY A 24 -1.49 21.78 27.09
CA GLY A 24 -1.76 23.21 27.28
C GLY A 24 -2.94 23.48 28.21
N THR A 25 -3.99 22.67 28.14
CA THR A 25 -5.14 22.78 29.08
C THR A 25 -4.72 22.44 30.50
N ASP A 26 -3.90 21.42 30.70
CA ASP A 26 -3.38 21.04 32.01
C ASP A 26 -2.47 22.11 32.58
N ALA A 27 -1.61 22.71 31.77
CA ALA A 27 -0.76 23.85 32.18
C ALA A 27 -1.57 25.12 32.49
N ALA A 28 -2.65 25.38 31.76
CA ALA A 28 -3.56 26.49 32.00
C ALA A 28 -4.33 26.30 33.32
N ASN A 29 -4.68 25.07 33.66
CA ASN A 29 -5.33 24.69 34.92
C ASN A 29 -4.35 24.64 36.12
N GLY A 30 -3.07 24.90 35.89
CA GLY A 30 -2.05 24.93 36.96
C GLY A 30 -1.58 23.55 37.40
N ILE A 31 -1.92 22.49 36.70
CA ILE A 31 -1.48 21.10 37.00
C ILE A 31 0.02 20.97 36.81
N TYR A 32 0.56 21.61 35.74
CA TYR A 32 1.99 21.62 35.45
C TYR A 32 2.57 23.04 35.46
N PRO A 33 3.84 23.22 35.87
CA PRO A 33 4.51 24.51 35.79
C PRO A 33 4.69 24.94 34.31
N LYS A 34 4.53 26.23 34.08
CA LYS A 34 4.66 26.83 32.75
C LYS A 34 6.00 26.52 32.05
N SER A 35 7.07 26.38 32.81
CA SER A 35 8.40 25.99 32.30
C SER A 35 8.39 24.58 31.70
N SER A 36 7.74 23.62 32.35
CA SER A 36 7.60 22.26 31.83
C SER A 36 6.78 22.21 30.53
N TYR A 37 5.74 23.05 30.42
CA TYR A 37 4.97 23.18 29.20
C TYR A 37 5.82 23.72 28.01
N ILE A 38 6.66 24.73 28.28
CA ILE A 38 7.56 25.29 27.26
C ILE A 38 8.53 24.20 26.75
N ILE A 39 9.14 23.45 27.67
CA ILE A 39 10.04 22.33 27.30
C ILE A 39 9.30 21.26 26.51
N PHE A 40 8.10 20.90 26.93
CA PHE A 40 7.24 19.95 26.24
C PHE A 40 6.96 20.39 24.79
N VAL A 41 6.53 21.63 24.57
CA VAL A 41 6.25 22.19 23.26
C VAL A 41 7.52 22.21 22.41
N ALA A 42 8.65 22.64 22.96
CA ALA A 42 9.93 22.65 22.26
C ALA A 42 10.34 21.25 21.80
N LEU A 43 10.29 20.25 22.68
CA LEU A 43 10.62 18.85 22.34
C LEU A 43 9.65 18.23 21.33
N CYS A 44 8.40 18.64 21.33
CA CYS A 44 7.39 18.17 20.38
C CYS A 44 7.60 18.77 18.97
N TRP A 45 7.86 20.08 18.87
CA TRP A 45 7.85 20.80 17.62
C TRP A 45 9.22 20.94 16.95
N ILE A 46 10.32 21.03 17.72
CA ILE A 46 11.67 21.16 17.13
C ILE A 46 11.98 19.98 16.18
N PRO A 47 11.78 18.70 16.58
CA PRO A 47 12.01 17.57 15.68
C PRO A 47 11.12 17.59 14.44
N PHE A 48 9.87 18.06 14.59
CA PHE A 48 8.96 18.21 13.45
C PHE A 48 9.48 19.22 12.46
N PHE A 49 9.93 20.40 12.88
CA PHE A 49 10.48 21.41 11.99
C PHE A 49 11.81 20.99 11.36
N ILE A 50 12.67 20.28 12.12
CA ILE A 50 13.89 19.69 11.57
C ILE A 50 13.54 18.67 10.48
N GLY A 51 12.53 17.83 10.72
CA GLY A 51 12.01 16.88 9.72
C GLY A 51 11.51 17.58 8.47
N GLU A 52 10.76 18.67 8.60
CA GLU A 52 10.30 19.49 7.48
C GLU A 52 11.47 20.11 6.69
N LEU A 53 12.50 20.56 7.38
CA LEU A 53 13.71 21.10 6.77
C LEU A 53 14.44 20.02 5.95
N PHE A 54 14.62 18.82 6.52
CA PHE A 54 15.18 17.68 5.78
C PHE A 54 14.33 17.28 4.57
N PHE A 55 13.02 17.34 4.70
CA PHE A 55 12.11 17.04 3.61
C PHE A 55 12.23 18.03 2.45
N ARG A 56 12.52 19.31 2.75
CA ARG A 56 12.75 20.36 1.75
C ARG A 56 14.13 20.27 1.11
N ILE A 57 15.19 20.05 1.90
CA ILE A 57 16.59 20.07 1.44
C ILE A 57 16.96 18.79 0.70
N LYS A 58 16.71 17.62 1.29
CA LYS A 58 17.13 16.32 0.74
C LYS A 58 16.10 15.68 -0.19
N GLY A 59 14.96 16.35 -0.39
CA GLY A 59 13.90 15.87 -1.27
C GLY A 59 12.94 14.86 -0.62
N LYS A 60 11.88 14.58 -1.36
CA LYS A 60 10.68 13.88 -0.86
C LYS A 60 10.83 12.36 -0.65
N ALA A 61 11.97 11.77 -0.97
CA ALA A 61 12.19 10.32 -0.93
C ALA A 61 13.29 9.87 0.06
N THR A 62 13.79 10.78 0.91
CA THR A 62 14.92 10.49 1.79
C THR A 62 14.51 9.75 3.07
N ASP A 63 15.33 8.79 3.51
CA ASP A 63 15.17 8.11 4.81
C ASP A 63 15.42 9.01 6.02
N ALA A 64 16.06 10.15 5.82
CA ALA A 64 16.38 11.10 6.90
C ALA A 64 15.13 11.59 7.65
N TYR A 65 13.99 11.80 6.93
CA TYR A 65 12.73 12.19 7.55
C TYR A 65 12.23 11.13 8.55
N ARG A 66 12.29 9.84 8.16
CA ARG A 66 11.90 8.72 9.03
C ARG A 66 12.76 8.65 10.28
N LEU A 67 14.08 8.87 10.12
CA LEU A 67 15.02 8.84 11.23
C LEU A 67 14.80 10.02 12.18
N CYS A 68 14.58 11.23 11.63
CA CYS A 68 14.25 12.43 12.41
C CYS A 68 12.96 12.25 13.22
N LEU A 69 11.92 11.67 12.60
CA LEU A 69 10.67 11.35 13.30
C LEU A 69 10.90 10.42 14.48
N VAL A 70 11.62 9.31 14.27
CA VAL A 70 11.81 8.30 15.32
C VAL A 70 12.69 8.82 16.46
N ILE A 71 13.82 9.45 16.13
CA ILE A 71 14.74 9.98 17.17
C ILE A 71 14.09 11.13 17.89
N GLY A 72 13.54 12.10 17.15
CA GLY A 72 12.91 13.28 17.74
C GLY A 72 11.72 12.92 18.64
N TYR A 73 10.85 12.05 18.14
CA TYR A 73 9.72 11.58 18.92
C TYR A 73 10.15 10.68 20.09
N GLY A 74 11.19 9.89 19.95
CA GLY A 74 11.75 9.07 21.02
C GLY A 74 12.25 9.92 22.20
N ILE A 75 12.96 11.01 21.93
CA ILE A 75 13.42 11.97 22.96
C ILE A 75 12.23 12.63 23.64
N PHE A 76 11.27 13.13 22.86
CA PHE A 76 10.03 13.70 23.36
C PHE A 76 9.27 12.72 24.26
N TYR A 77 9.08 11.49 23.78
CA TYR A 77 8.38 10.44 24.50
C TYR A 77 9.05 10.10 25.84
N THR A 78 10.38 9.93 25.83
CA THR A 78 11.13 9.65 27.07
C THR A 78 10.97 10.78 28.08
N PHE A 79 11.01 12.04 27.64
CA PHE A 79 10.74 13.18 28.52
C PHE A 79 9.33 13.11 29.12
N VAL A 80 8.31 12.85 28.30
CA VAL A 80 6.92 12.80 28.75
C VAL A 80 6.70 11.71 29.77
N ILE A 81 7.17 10.47 29.53
CA ILE A 81 6.98 9.36 30.46
C ILE A 81 7.73 9.55 31.78
N CYS A 82 8.82 10.32 31.78
CA CYS A 82 9.55 10.64 33.02
C CYS A 82 8.90 11.79 33.83
N THR A 83 8.19 12.72 33.19
CA THR A 83 7.69 13.95 33.83
C THR A 83 6.20 13.93 34.14
N THR A 84 5.42 13.10 33.45
CA THR A 84 3.96 13.04 33.63
C THR A 84 3.57 12.03 34.69
N ASP A 85 2.67 12.41 35.61
CA ASP A 85 2.16 11.51 36.65
C ASP A 85 1.10 10.52 36.15
N SER A 86 0.62 10.71 34.92
CA SER A 86 -0.42 9.86 34.36
C SER A 86 0.10 8.46 34.05
N PRO A 87 -0.52 7.39 34.56
CA PRO A 87 -0.11 6.01 34.32
C PRO A 87 -0.31 5.56 32.87
N ILE A 88 -1.09 6.30 32.06
CA ILE A 88 -1.37 5.99 30.65
C ILE A 88 -0.44 6.71 29.67
N SER A 89 0.51 7.51 30.14
CA SER A 89 1.45 8.28 29.30
C SER A 89 2.26 7.39 28.35
N PHE A 90 2.51 6.13 28.71
CA PHE A 90 3.18 5.16 27.86
C PHE A 90 2.45 4.91 26.53
N THR A 91 1.15 5.16 26.46
CA THR A 91 0.36 4.96 25.23
C THR A 91 0.66 5.98 24.15
N TYR A 92 1.29 7.11 24.47
CA TYR A 92 1.61 8.17 23.49
C TYR A 92 2.54 7.71 22.38
N ILE A 93 3.28 6.61 22.56
CA ILE A 93 4.11 6.03 21.52
C ILE A 93 3.30 5.29 20.44
N LEU A 94 2.11 4.77 20.77
CA LEU A 94 1.35 3.86 19.90
C LEU A 94 0.95 4.49 18.57
N PRO A 95 0.49 5.76 18.48
CA PRO A 95 0.17 6.39 17.19
C PRO A 95 1.37 6.49 16.27
N VAL A 96 2.56 6.81 16.79
CA VAL A 96 3.79 6.90 15.99
C VAL A 96 4.24 5.53 15.55
N MET A 97 4.12 4.51 16.38
CA MET A 97 4.45 3.14 16.00
C MET A 97 3.51 2.59 14.94
N SER A 98 2.21 2.87 15.05
CA SER A 98 1.23 2.55 14.00
C SER A 98 1.59 3.22 12.67
N LEU A 99 2.08 4.46 12.72
CA LEU A 99 2.57 5.18 11.57
C LEU A 99 3.79 4.51 10.93
N LEU A 100 4.71 3.98 11.75
CA LEU A 100 5.92 3.30 11.26
C LEU A 100 5.64 2.00 10.51
N VAL A 101 4.49 1.36 10.74
CA VAL A 101 4.02 0.20 9.96
C VAL A 101 3.93 0.52 8.46
N LEU A 102 3.61 1.78 8.11
CA LEU A 102 3.54 2.23 6.72
C LEU A 102 4.86 2.05 5.95
N TYR A 103 5.99 2.06 6.65
CA TYR A 103 7.31 1.87 6.04
C TYR A 103 7.62 0.42 5.69
N LYS A 104 6.84 -0.54 6.23
CA LYS A 104 6.95 -1.98 5.94
C LYS A 104 8.36 -2.57 6.20
N ASN A 105 9.13 -1.96 7.10
CA ASN A 105 10.48 -2.40 7.43
C ASN A 105 10.50 -3.10 8.79
N LYS A 106 10.57 -4.45 8.76
CA LYS A 106 10.54 -5.30 9.95
C LYS A 106 11.72 -5.03 10.90
N LYS A 107 12.95 -4.95 10.36
CA LYS A 107 14.16 -4.71 11.19
C LYS A 107 14.09 -3.35 11.90
N PHE A 108 13.65 -2.33 11.17
CA PHE A 108 13.49 -0.99 11.73
C PHE A 108 12.43 -0.96 12.83
N MET A 109 11.29 -1.63 12.66
CA MET A 109 10.26 -1.71 13.70
C MET A 109 10.75 -2.42 14.96
N ILE A 110 11.51 -3.51 14.82
CA ILE A 110 12.11 -4.24 15.96
C ILE A 110 13.05 -3.32 16.74
N ASN A 111 13.94 -2.60 16.04
CA ASN A 111 14.88 -1.70 16.70
C ASN A 111 14.16 -0.57 17.45
N CYS A 112 13.11 0.00 16.85
CA CYS A 112 12.26 1.00 17.50
C CYS A 112 11.55 0.41 18.73
N GLY A 113 11.08 -0.83 18.64
CA GLY A 113 10.46 -1.55 19.74
C GLY A 113 11.40 -1.71 20.93
N ILE A 114 12.59 -2.20 20.67
CA ILE A 114 13.62 -2.36 21.70
C ILE A 114 13.94 -1.02 22.37
N ALA A 115 14.16 0.04 21.58
CA ALA A 115 14.47 1.36 22.09
C ALA A 115 13.35 1.91 23.00
N ASN A 116 12.08 1.71 22.59
CA ASN A 116 10.94 2.21 23.38
C ASN A 116 10.69 1.40 24.65
N VAL A 117 10.85 0.09 24.62
CA VAL A 117 10.76 -0.74 25.83
C VAL A 117 11.86 -0.34 26.82
N LEU A 118 13.09 -0.11 26.33
CA LEU A 118 14.17 0.40 27.18
C LEU A 118 13.84 1.77 27.76
N SER A 119 13.25 2.69 26.99
CA SER A 119 12.82 4.01 27.48
C SER A 119 11.79 3.89 28.62
N VAL A 120 10.83 2.97 28.48
CA VAL A 120 9.84 2.73 29.56
C VAL A 120 10.49 2.13 30.79
N ILE A 121 11.35 1.15 30.64
CA ILE A 121 12.09 0.54 31.76
C ILE A 121 12.91 1.62 32.50
N VAL A 122 13.61 2.48 31.77
CA VAL A 122 14.37 3.60 32.36
C VAL A 122 13.45 4.54 33.12
N SER A 123 12.28 4.88 32.57
CA SER A 123 11.28 5.72 33.24
C SER A 123 10.74 5.06 34.51
N ASP A 124 10.43 3.76 34.44
CA ASP A 124 9.91 3.02 35.61
C ASP A 124 10.97 2.95 36.73
N VAL A 125 12.24 2.70 36.39
CA VAL A 125 13.36 2.72 37.33
C VAL A 125 13.55 4.14 37.92
N TYR A 126 13.47 5.17 37.09
CA TYR A 126 13.55 6.56 37.53
C TYR A 126 12.44 6.88 38.57
N ARG A 127 11.19 6.51 38.28
CA ARG A 127 10.05 6.70 39.18
C ARG A 127 10.22 5.92 40.49
N TYR A 128 10.65 4.68 40.37
CA TYR A 128 10.87 3.83 41.56
C TYR A 128 11.99 4.33 42.47
N VAL A 129 13.14 4.75 41.88
CA VAL A 129 14.34 5.12 42.63
C VAL A 129 14.30 6.60 43.09
N VAL A 130 13.96 7.50 42.12
CA VAL A 130 14.08 8.96 42.35
C VAL A 130 12.80 9.56 42.93
N LEU A 131 11.64 9.21 42.37
CA LEU A 131 10.36 9.75 42.80
C LEU A 131 9.72 8.97 43.94
N GLY A 132 10.25 7.79 44.29
CA GLY A 132 9.77 6.98 45.41
C GLY A 132 8.38 6.36 45.21
N CYS A 133 7.90 6.24 43.97
CA CYS A 133 6.62 5.61 43.62
C CYS A 133 6.75 4.09 43.76
N ARG A 134 6.49 3.55 44.95
CA ARG A 134 6.70 2.13 45.31
C ARG A 134 5.45 1.44 45.81
N SER A 135 4.27 2.02 45.58
CA SER A 135 3.03 1.37 45.98
C SER A 135 2.79 0.09 45.16
N ASP A 136 2.01 -0.85 45.70
CA ASP A 136 1.61 -2.07 44.97
C ASP A 136 0.87 -1.74 43.66
N ALA A 137 0.14 -0.63 43.63
CA ALA A 137 -0.52 -0.12 42.43
C ALA A 137 0.50 0.36 41.39
N ASP A 138 1.57 1.04 41.80
CA ASP A 138 2.63 1.51 40.91
C ASP A 138 3.38 0.32 40.28
N MET A 139 3.70 -0.69 41.08
CA MET A 139 4.38 -1.90 40.59
C MET A 139 3.55 -2.65 39.57
N LYS A 140 2.23 -2.76 39.77
CA LYS A 140 1.32 -3.34 38.79
C LYS A 140 1.25 -2.51 37.51
N ASN A 141 1.25 -1.17 37.64
CA ASN A 141 1.25 -0.27 36.49
C ASN A 141 2.53 -0.44 35.64
N TYR A 142 3.72 -0.52 36.25
CA TYR A 142 4.99 -0.73 35.57
C TYR A 142 4.99 -2.06 34.79
N GLN A 143 4.56 -3.13 35.45
CA GLN A 143 4.44 -4.44 34.76
C GLN A 143 3.47 -4.39 33.58
N LEU A 144 2.31 -3.74 33.75
CA LEU A 144 1.28 -3.61 32.72
C LEU A 144 1.79 -2.78 31.54
N GLN A 145 2.50 -1.68 31.78
CA GLN A 145 3.07 -0.83 30.74
C GLN A 145 4.05 -1.61 29.86
N VAL A 146 5.00 -2.32 30.45
CA VAL A 146 5.98 -3.13 29.73
C VAL A 146 5.30 -4.26 28.96
N ALA A 147 4.38 -4.98 29.59
CA ALA A 147 3.65 -6.08 28.96
C ALA A 147 2.81 -5.60 27.78
N CYS A 148 2.07 -4.51 27.96
CA CYS A 148 1.23 -3.92 26.90
C CYS A 148 2.07 -3.48 25.71
N LEU A 149 3.19 -2.79 25.94
CA LEU A 149 4.11 -2.38 24.88
C LEU A 149 4.70 -3.55 24.13
N LEU A 150 5.17 -4.58 24.82
CA LEU A 150 5.71 -5.78 24.18
C LEU A 150 4.66 -6.45 23.27
N LEU A 151 3.43 -6.62 23.77
CA LEU A 151 2.34 -7.18 22.96
C LEU A 151 2.04 -6.33 21.74
N CYS A 152 1.96 -5.00 21.88
CA CYS A 152 1.75 -4.09 20.76
C CYS A 152 2.86 -4.22 19.70
N TYR A 153 4.12 -4.30 20.11
CA TYR A 153 5.23 -4.47 19.18
C TYR A 153 5.22 -5.81 18.46
N ILE A 154 4.88 -6.88 19.16
CA ILE A 154 4.68 -8.18 18.52
C ILE A 154 3.60 -8.06 17.43
N CYS A 155 2.46 -7.45 17.75
CA CYS A 155 1.38 -7.22 16.80
C CYS A 155 1.83 -6.37 15.59
N TYR A 156 2.59 -5.30 15.81
CA TYR A 156 3.10 -4.46 14.72
C TYR A 156 4.08 -5.21 13.82
N VAL A 157 4.98 -6.01 14.39
CA VAL A 157 5.93 -6.83 13.63
C VAL A 157 5.19 -7.90 12.81
N MET A 158 4.18 -8.55 13.39
CA MET A 158 3.33 -9.51 12.68
C MET A 158 2.53 -8.83 11.56
N SER A 159 1.98 -7.65 11.81
CA SER A 159 1.27 -6.86 10.79
C SER A 159 2.17 -6.48 9.63
N ILE A 160 3.41 -6.05 9.89
CA ILE A 160 4.39 -5.74 8.84
C ILE A 160 4.74 -6.99 8.03
N ARG A 161 4.91 -8.12 8.71
CA ARG A 161 5.17 -9.40 8.04
C ARG A 161 4.01 -9.76 7.11
N HIS A 162 2.79 -9.74 7.60
CA HIS A 162 1.60 -10.03 6.82
C HIS A 162 1.44 -9.08 5.62
N LEU A 163 1.65 -7.78 5.82
CA LEU A 163 1.60 -6.79 4.75
C LEU A 163 2.66 -7.04 3.66
N ASN A 164 3.86 -7.46 4.05
CA ASN A 164 4.92 -7.77 3.10
C ASN A 164 4.63 -9.07 2.33
N GLU A 165 4.10 -10.09 2.98
CA GLU A 165 3.66 -11.35 2.37
C GLU A 165 2.51 -11.11 1.39
N SER A 166 1.51 -10.33 1.78
CA SER A 166 0.38 -9.94 0.93
C SER A 166 0.83 -9.12 -0.30
N ASP A 167 1.73 -8.14 -0.11
CA ASP A 167 2.30 -7.37 -1.23
C ASP A 167 3.09 -8.29 -2.19
N GLY A 168 3.82 -9.25 -1.65
CA GLY A 168 4.57 -10.23 -2.45
C GLY A 168 3.64 -11.10 -3.29
N ALA A 169 2.59 -11.62 -2.70
CA ALA A 169 1.57 -12.42 -3.38
C ALA A 169 0.86 -11.62 -4.48
N LEU A 170 0.48 -10.37 -4.16
CA LEU A 170 -0.17 -9.48 -5.12
C LEU A 170 0.74 -9.14 -6.30
N ASN A 171 1.99 -8.79 -6.04
CA ASN A 171 2.97 -8.50 -7.08
C ASN A 171 3.24 -9.75 -7.96
N GLY A 172 3.27 -10.92 -7.35
CA GLY A 172 3.38 -12.19 -8.07
C GLY A 172 2.20 -12.44 -9.00
N SER A 173 0.97 -12.22 -8.51
CA SER A 173 -0.24 -12.34 -9.32
C SER A 173 -0.26 -11.34 -10.49
N ILE A 174 0.02 -10.06 -10.22
CA ILE A 174 0.06 -9.03 -11.26
C ILE A 174 1.11 -9.37 -12.33
N LYS A 175 2.28 -9.87 -11.92
CA LYS A 175 3.32 -10.27 -12.86
C LYS A 175 2.87 -11.46 -13.72
N ALA A 176 2.26 -12.47 -13.12
CA ALA A 176 1.73 -13.62 -13.84
C ALA A 176 0.64 -13.22 -14.85
N ASP A 177 -0.26 -12.30 -14.47
CA ASP A 177 -1.29 -11.79 -15.34
C ASP A 177 -0.70 -10.96 -16.50
N LEU A 178 0.33 -10.15 -16.21
CA LEU A 178 1.05 -9.41 -17.25
C LEU A 178 1.74 -10.34 -18.25
N ASP A 179 2.42 -11.37 -17.75
CA ASP A 179 3.08 -12.38 -18.60
C ASP A 179 2.05 -13.12 -19.49
N ARG A 180 0.85 -13.42 -18.95
CA ARG A 180 -0.27 -13.97 -19.73
C ARG A 180 -0.73 -13.02 -20.82
N VAL A 181 -0.90 -11.73 -20.49
CA VAL A 181 -1.30 -10.70 -21.47
C VAL A 181 -0.27 -10.59 -22.58
N VAL A 182 1.02 -10.49 -22.23
CA VAL A 182 2.12 -10.42 -23.22
C VAL A 182 2.12 -11.66 -24.11
N SER A 183 2.04 -12.86 -23.53
CA SER A 183 1.96 -14.11 -24.29
C SER A 183 0.76 -14.16 -25.22
N THR A 184 -0.40 -13.68 -24.77
CA THR A 184 -1.61 -13.64 -25.60
C THR A 184 -1.46 -12.66 -26.74
N VAL A 185 -0.90 -11.47 -26.49
CA VAL A 185 -0.63 -10.47 -27.54
C VAL A 185 0.35 -11.01 -28.59
N GLU A 186 1.40 -11.72 -28.17
CA GLU A 186 2.34 -12.37 -29.10
C GLU A 186 1.67 -13.46 -29.93
N LYS A 187 0.82 -14.29 -29.35
CA LYS A 187 0.03 -15.28 -30.08
C LYS A 187 -0.90 -14.63 -31.11
N VAL A 188 -1.58 -13.56 -30.71
CA VAL A 188 -2.45 -12.78 -31.62
C VAL A 188 -1.63 -12.18 -32.76
N LYS A 189 -0.46 -11.57 -32.46
CA LYS A 189 0.44 -11.03 -33.48
C LYS A 189 0.90 -12.10 -34.45
N THR A 190 1.29 -13.27 -33.97
CA THR A 190 1.71 -14.40 -34.79
C THR A 190 0.56 -14.89 -35.68
N SER A 191 -0.65 -15.00 -35.11
CA SER A 191 -1.85 -15.38 -35.82
C SER A 191 -2.22 -14.36 -36.91
N CYS A 192 -2.14 -13.05 -36.59
CA CYS A 192 -2.37 -11.99 -37.57
C CYS A 192 -1.34 -12.02 -38.71
N ASN A 193 -0.06 -12.23 -38.38
CA ASN A 193 0.97 -12.37 -39.40
C ASN A 193 0.75 -13.60 -40.29
N SER A 194 0.34 -14.72 -39.69
CA SER A 194 0.00 -15.93 -40.45
C SER A 194 -1.21 -15.71 -41.36
N ILE A 195 -2.24 -15.01 -40.88
CA ILE A 195 -3.40 -14.63 -41.67
C ILE A 195 -3.00 -13.71 -42.84
N MET A 196 -2.14 -12.69 -42.53
CA MET A 196 -1.66 -11.76 -43.57
C MET A 196 -0.86 -12.47 -44.66
N SER A 197 0.02 -13.41 -44.29
CA SER A 197 0.77 -14.25 -45.21
C SER A 197 -0.17 -15.13 -46.09
N ARG A 198 -1.20 -15.71 -45.47
CA ARG A 198 -2.21 -16.52 -46.22
C ARG A 198 -3.04 -15.65 -47.14
N ILE A 199 -3.39 -14.43 -46.74
CA ILE A 199 -4.10 -13.47 -47.60
C ILE A 199 -3.21 -13.09 -48.81
N THR A 200 -1.90 -12.92 -48.60
CA THR A 200 -0.97 -12.63 -49.69
C THR A 200 -0.91 -13.78 -50.69
N VAL A 201 -0.80 -15.02 -50.20
CA VAL A 201 -0.84 -16.22 -51.05
C VAL A 201 -2.20 -16.35 -51.79
N VAL A 202 -3.31 -16.08 -51.09
CA VAL A 202 -4.64 -16.07 -51.72
C VAL A 202 -4.75 -14.98 -52.77
N ARG A 203 -4.13 -13.81 -52.53
CA ARG A 203 -4.09 -12.71 -53.50
C ARG A 203 -3.26 -13.06 -54.74
N GLU A 204 -2.14 -13.73 -54.52
CA GLU A 204 -1.26 -14.20 -55.60
C GLU A 204 -1.97 -15.29 -56.42
N LEU A 205 -2.62 -16.25 -55.77
CA LEU A 205 -3.44 -17.27 -56.41
C LEU A 205 -4.63 -16.65 -57.15
N ALA A 206 -5.29 -15.64 -56.55
CA ALA A 206 -6.39 -14.94 -57.20
C ALA A 206 -5.92 -14.15 -58.46
N SER A 207 -4.69 -13.60 -58.38
CA SER A 207 -4.06 -12.91 -59.53
C SER A 207 -3.69 -13.89 -60.65
N GLU A 208 -3.11 -15.04 -60.31
CA GLU A 208 -2.82 -16.12 -61.26
C GLU A 208 -4.09 -16.67 -61.86
N ASN A 209 -5.15 -16.90 -61.08
CA ASN A 209 -6.45 -17.34 -61.57
C ASN A 209 -7.08 -16.32 -62.53
N LYS A 210 -6.95 -15.03 -62.23
CA LYS A 210 -7.44 -13.96 -63.07
C LYS A 210 -6.67 -13.97 -64.40
N HIS A 211 -5.34 -14.09 -64.37
CA HIS A 211 -4.51 -14.16 -65.55
C HIS A 211 -4.80 -15.42 -66.37
N GLY A 212 -4.97 -16.58 -65.74
CA GLY A 212 -5.41 -17.82 -66.35
C GLY A 212 -6.80 -17.70 -66.97
N SER A 213 -7.73 -17.03 -66.33
CA SER A 213 -9.08 -16.76 -66.85
C SER A 213 -9.05 -15.82 -68.00
N ASP A 214 -8.18 -14.78 -68.00
CA ASP A 214 -8.01 -13.87 -69.14
C ASP A 214 -7.43 -14.60 -70.35
N VAL A 215 -6.49 -15.53 -70.15
CA VAL A 215 -5.91 -16.40 -71.24
C VAL A 215 -6.97 -17.38 -71.77
N ILE A 216 -7.78 -17.94 -70.87
CA ILE A 216 -8.85 -18.86 -71.23
C ILE A 216 -10.00 -18.13 -71.94
N MET A 217 -10.34 -16.90 -71.54
CA MET A 217 -11.39 -16.06 -72.16
C MET A 217 -11.06 -15.69 -73.57
N LEU A 218 -9.79 -15.59 -73.92
CA LEU A 218 -9.33 -15.37 -75.29
C LEU A 218 -9.44 -16.63 -76.19
N GLY A 219 -9.61 -17.77 -75.56
CA GLY A 219 -9.63 -19.05 -76.25
C GLY A 219 -10.98 -19.69 -76.46
N MET A 220 -12.02 -19.40 -75.65
CA MET A 220 -13.22 -20.24 -75.70
C MET A 220 -14.52 -19.55 -75.23
N ASN A 221 -15.58 -19.72 -75.98
CA ASN A 221 -16.98 -19.35 -75.62
C ASN A 221 -17.56 -20.18 -74.47
N GLU A 222 -16.82 -21.15 -73.93
CA GLU A 222 -17.25 -21.97 -72.78
C GLU A 222 -17.08 -21.32 -71.40
N LEU A 223 -16.44 -20.18 -71.35
CA LEU A 223 -16.05 -19.56 -70.11
C LEU A 223 -17.17 -18.80 -69.35
N SER A 224 -18.30 -18.55 -70.01
CA SER A 224 -19.41 -17.85 -69.37
C SER A 224 -19.98 -18.62 -68.17
N SER A 225 -19.92 -19.95 -68.20
CA SER A 225 -20.33 -20.80 -67.06
C SER A 225 -19.31 -20.79 -65.94
N ASN A 226 -18.01 -20.78 -66.26
CA ASN A 226 -16.93 -20.72 -65.23
C ASN A 226 -16.81 -19.34 -64.57
N ASN A 227 -17.23 -18.28 -65.28
CA ASN A 227 -17.26 -16.93 -64.66
C ASN A 227 -18.32 -16.79 -63.55
N GLU A 228 -19.46 -17.51 -63.69
CA GLU A 228 -20.51 -17.54 -62.67
C GLU A 228 -20.00 -18.28 -61.39
N ASP A 229 -19.26 -19.38 -61.59
CA ASP A 229 -18.64 -20.13 -60.45
C ASP A 229 -17.54 -19.32 -59.79
N LEU A 230 -16.71 -18.62 -60.56
CA LEU A 230 -15.67 -17.73 -59.99
C LEU A 230 -16.26 -16.58 -59.17
N ARG A 231 -17.40 -16.05 -59.62
CA ARG A 231 -18.14 -15.01 -58.92
C ARG A 231 -18.72 -15.50 -57.60
N SER A 232 -19.22 -16.75 -57.60
CA SER A 232 -19.71 -17.41 -56.36
C SER A 232 -18.58 -17.63 -55.36
N HIS A 233 -17.40 -18.04 -55.79
CA HIS A 233 -16.23 -18.23 -54.93
C HIS A 233 -15.67 -16.92 -54.39
N THR A 234 -15.73 -15.82 -55.16
CA THR A 234 -15.29 -14.50 -54.73
C THR A 234 -16.23 -13.94 -53.63
N ALA A 235 -17.53 -14.13 -53.77
CA ALA A 235 -18.52 -13.78 -52.78
C ALA A 235 -18.30 -14.54 -51.46
N SER A 236 -18.09 -15.87 -51.57
CA SER A 236 -17.78 -16.71 -50.40
C SER A 236 -16.48 -16.30 -49.69
N SER A 237 -15.47 -15.88 -50.47
CA SER A 237 -14.21 -15.35 -49.89
C SER A 237 -14.41 -13.99 -49.21
N THR A 238 -15.32 -13.16 -49.73
CA THR A 238 -15.69 -11.88 -49.11
C THR A 238 -16.42 -12.11 -47.80
N ASP A 239 -17.36 -13.07 -47.76
CA ASP A 239 -18.05 -13.46 -46.55
C ASP A 239 -17.07 -14.00 -45.48
N MET A 240 -16.13 -14.84 -45.92
CA MET A 240 -15.12 -15.40 -45.04
C MET A 240 -14.15 -14.30 -44.51
N THR A 241 -13.83 -13.30 -45.34
CA THR A 241 -13.00 -12.15 -44.94
C THR A 241 -13.75 -11.27 -43.94
N THR A 242 -15.05 -11.12 -44.10
CA THR A 242 -15.92 -10.42 -43.15
C THR A 242 -15.98 -11.16 -41.82
N ASP A 243 -16.10 -12.47 -41.82
CA ASP A 243 -16.06 -13.31 -40.63
C ASP A 243 -14.72 -13.22 -39.91
N ILE A 244 -13.61 -13.25 -40.64
CA ILE A 244 -12.27 -13.09 -40.06
C ILE A 244 -12.10 -11.69 -39.47
N SER A 245 -12.60 -10.64 -40.15
CA SER A 245 -12.57 -9.26 -39.60
C SER A 245 -13.38 -9.16 -38.30
N SER A 246 -14.55 -9.79 -38.27
CA SER A 246 -15.37 -9.87 -37.05
C SER A 246 -14.64 -10.63 -35.91
N GLN A 247 -13.93 -11.71 -36.24
CA GLN A 247 -13.14 -12.43 -35.22
C GLN A 247 -11.97 -11.60 -34.68
N VAL A 248 -11.29 -10.82 -35.53
CA VAL A 248 -10.20 -9.92 -35.11
C VAL A 248 -10.75 -8.81 -34.22
N GLU A 249 -11.90 -8.25 -34.54
CA GLU A 249 -12.58 -7.24 -33.73
C GLU A 249 -13.00 -7.83 -32.36
N HIS A 250 -13.50 -9.06 -32.33
CA HIS A 250 -13.83 -9.76 -31.09
C HIS A 250 -12.58 -10.01 -30.22
N VAL A 251 -11.46 -10.35 -30.83
CA VAL A 251 -10.18 -10.51 -30.07
C VAL A 251 -9.69 -9.17 -29.52
N ALA A 252 -9.83 -8.08 -30.28
CA ALA A 252 -9.48 -6.74 -29.79
C ALA A 252 -10.34 -6.37 -28.56
N GLN A 253 -11.64 -6.68 -28.62
CA GLN A 253 -12.57 -6.45 -27.51
C GLN A 253 -12.22 -7.28 -26.26
N LEU A 254 -11.82 -8.54 -26.44
CA LEU A 254 -11.33 -9.37 -25.33
C LEU A 254 -10.05 -8.82 -24.68
N ILE A 255 -9.19 -8.18 -25.48
CA ILE A 255 -7.99 -7.52 -24.94
C ILE A 255 -8.39 -6.29 -24.10
N ASP A 256 -9.31 -5.47 -24.58
CA ASP A 256 -9.83 -4.31 -23.83
C ASP A 256 -10.52 -4.75 -22.52
N ASP A 257 -11.32 -5.79 -22.56
CA ASP A 257 -11.95 -6.37 -21.37
C ASP A 257 -10.91 -6.88 -20.37
N MET A 258 -9.83 -7.52 -20.83
CA MET A 258 -8.72 -7.96 -19.99
C MET A 258 -7.96 -6.79 -19.35
N VAL A 259 -7.73 -5.70 -20.09
CA VAL A 259 -7.10 -4.49 -19.55
C VAL A 259 -7.99 -3.86 -18.49
N SER A 260 -9.30 -3.77 -18.74
CA SER A 260 -10.28 -3.29 -17.77
C SER A 260 -10.30 -4.15 -16.51
N LEU A 261 -10.36 -5.46 -16.65
CA LEU A 261 -10.35 -6.40 -15.52
C LEU A 261 -9.06 -6.32 -14.70
N THR A 262 -7.93 -6.08 -15.37
CA THR A 262 -6.64 -5.88 -14.69
C THR A 262 -6.64 -4.59 -13.87
N SER A 263 -7.21 -3.51 -14.42
CA SER A 263 -7.35 -2.22 -13.73
C SER A 263 -8.29 -2.34 -12.52
N GLU A 264 -9.42 -3.01 -12.68
CA GLU A 264 -10.38 -3.26 -11.59
C GLU A 264 -9.76 -4.14 -10.48
N SER A 265 -9.02 -5.16 -10.88
CA SER A 265 -8.28 -6.02 -9.94
C SER A 265 -7.25 -5.24 -9.14
N GLN A 266 -6.59 -4.28 -9.78
CA GLN A 266 -5.64 -3.37 -9.12
C GLN A 266 -6.35 -2.44 -8.12
N GLU A 267 -7.50 -1.88 -8.48
CA GLU A 267 -8.32 -1.04 -7.59
C GLU A 267 -8.85 -1.84 -6.39
N HIS A 268 -9.34 -3.05 -6.64
CA HIS A 268 -9.74 -3.97 -5.57
C HIS A 268 -8.61 -4.32 -4.61
N ALA A 269 -7.41 -4.49 -5.14
CA ALA A 269 -6.23 -4.75 -4.33
C ALA A 269 -5.87 -3.56 -3.43
N TYR A 270 -5.96 -2.33 -3.96
CA TYR A 270 -5.78 -1.11 -3.17
C TYR A 270 -6.86 -0.96 -2.09
N THR A 271 -8.11 -1.23 -2.45
CA THR A 271 -9.23 -1.17 -1.51
C THR A 271 -9.08 -2.21 -0.39
N SER A 272 -8.74 -3.45 -0.75
CA SER A 272 -8.50 -4.52 0.22
C SER A 272 -7.32 -4.21 1.16
N SER A 273 -6.28 -3.56 0.65
CA SER A 273 -5.16 -3.09 1.48
C SER A 273 -5.60 -2.02 2.47
N SER A 274 -6.46 -1.09 2.02
CA SER A 274 -7.05 -0.04 2.86
C SER A 274 -8.00 -0.63 3.92
N ASP A 275 -8.82 -1.59 3.53
CA ASP A 275 -9.74 -2.27 4.45
C ASP A 275 -9.00 -3.08 5.53
N LEU A 276 -7.88 -3.72 5.15
CA LEU A 276 -6.99 -4.40 6.09
C LEU A 276 -6.38 -3.42 7.10
N GLU A 277 -5.96 -2.25 6.64
CA GLU A 277 -5.42 -1.19 7.51
C GLU A 277 -6.50 -0.68 8.48
N ASN A 278 -7.72 -0.49 7.98
CA ASN A 278 -8.88 -0.13 8.80
C ASN A 278 -9.25 -1.23 9.80
N LEU A 279 -9.19 -2.49 9.39
CA LEU A 279 -9.45 -3.64 10.25
C LEU A 279 -8.41 -3.74 11.38
N ILE A 280 -7.13 -3.57 11.03
CA ILE A 280 -6.03 -3.53 12.02
C ILE A 280 -6.27 -2.41 13.03
N THR A 281 -6.63 -1.22 12.53
CA THR A 281 -6.93 -0.05 13.39
C THR A 281 -8.13 -0.35 14.29
N THR A 282 -9.17 -0.97 13.76
CA THR A 282 -10.38 -1.33 14.49
C THR A 282 -10.10 -2.43 15.53
N CYS A 283 -9.30 -3.43 15.16
CA CYS A 283 -8.89 -4.48 16.10
C CYS A 283 -8.03 -3.93 17.25
N LEU A 284 -7.14 -2.97 16.94
CA LEU A 284 -6.34 -2.28 17.97
C LEU A 284 -7.20 -1.44 18.91
N LEU A 285 -8.26 -0.80 18.37
CA LEU A 285 -9.25 -0.08 19.19
C LEU A 285 -10.08 -1.03 20.07
N TYR A 286 -10.39 -2.24 19.57
CA TYR A 286 -11.23 -3.21 20.30
C TYR A 286 -10.43 -4.01 21.35
N THR A 287 -9.11 -4.15 21.15
CA THR A 287 -8.20 -4.81 22.10
C THR A 287 -7.65 -3.85 23.16
N SER A 288 -7.94 -2.54 23.03
CA SER A 288 -7.67 -1.59 24.09
C SER A 288 -8.59 -1.88 25.29
N PRO A 289 -8.05 -2.09 26.47
CA PRO A 289 -8.88 -2.44 27.62
C PRO A 289 -9.85 -1.31 27.94
N SER A 290 -11.14 -1.64 27.84
CA SER A 290 -12.22 -0.73 28.27
C SER A 290 -12.04 -0.37 29.74
N PRO A 291 -12.12 0.90 30.12
CA PRO A 291 -11.95 1.33 31.50
C PRO A 291 -13.18 1.07 32.39
N ARG A 292 -13.97 0.05 32.07
CA ARG A 292 -15.14 -0.29 32.87
C ARG A 292 -15.24 -1.78 33.16
N ASP A 293 -14.60 -2.18 34.22
CA ASP A 293 -15.17 -3.25 35.04
C ASP A 293 -15.32 -2.74 36.49
N PRO A 294 -16.55 -2.57 36.95
CA PRO A 294 -16.78 -2.25 38.34
C PRO A 294 -16.54 -3.51 39.17
N LYS A 295 -15.66 -3.37 40.13
CA LYS A 295 -15.59 -4.27 41.27
C LYS A 295 -17.00 -4.62 41.73
N THR A 296 -17.41 -5.85 41.65
CA THR A 296 -18.35 -6.41 42.62
C THR A 296 -17.72 -7.58 43.32
N SER A 297 -17.34 -7.28 44.52
CA SER A 297 -17.14 -8.15 45.64
C SER A 297 -18.36 -9.08 45.81
N ARG A 298 -18.16 -10.34 45.85
CA ARG A 298 -18.53 -11.30 46.89
C ARG A 298 -18.18 -12.71 46.47
#